data_29a85485df7b72a4ff5818a85f599f7f
#
_entry.id   29a85485df7b72a4ff5818a85f599f7f
#
_cell.length_a   1.000
_cell.length_b   1.000
_cell.length_c   1.000
_cell.angle_alpha   90.00
_cell.angle_beta   90.00
_cell.angle_gamma   90.00
#
_symmetry.space_group_name_H-M   'P 1'
#
loop_
_entity.id
_entity.type
_entity.pdbx_description
1 polymer ?
#
loop_
_entity_poly.entity_id
_entity_poly.type
_entity_poly.pdbx_seq_one_letter_code
_entity_poly.pdbx_strand_id
1 'polypeptide(L)'
;MEKKEQLYEGKAKKVYATDDPNLVIVSYKDDATAFDGAKKGTIVGKGVINNQMTNRLMAKMEKAGIPTHFVEELSERDTLVKKVSIVPLEVIIRNISAGHFASRYGVEEGIVFSEPTIEFSYKNDDLHDPLMNAYHAVALKLATWEEIELIKKYAFAVNDTLKAFWGECGVTLVDFKLEFGKTVDGQIVLADEISPDTCRLWDSKTNEKLDKDRFRRDLGGVEDAYAEVMKRLMAHDAQ
;
A
#
# COMPACT_ATOMS: atom_id res chain seq x y z
N MET A 1 -6.01 -16.93 17.01
CA MET A 1 -7.40 -16.69 16.58
C MET A 1 -7.61 -17.46 15.29
N GLU A 2 -8.80 -18.06 15.07
CA GLU A 2 -9.05 -18.93 13.92
C GLU A 2 -9.88 -18.20 12.84
N LYS A 3 -9.64 -18.55 11.56
CA LYS A 3 -10.46 -18.10 10.44
C LYS A 3 -11.86 -18.73 10.52
N LYS A 4 -12.90 -17.89 10.41
CA LYS A 4 -14.29 -18.33 10.24
C LYS A 4 -14.72 -18.17 8.77
N GLU A 5 -15.92 -17.69 8.54
CA GLU A 5 -16.44 -17.47 7.19
C GLU A 5 -15.63 -16.44 6.41
N GLN A 6 -15.49 -16.66 5.11
CA GLN A 6 -14.87 -15.69 4.21
C GLN A 6 -15.84 -14.54 3.96
N LEU A 7 -15.44 -13.33 4.36
CA LEU A 7 -16.24 -12.10 4.18
C LEU A 7 -16.05 -11.48 2.82
N TYR A 8 -14.82 -11.55 2.29
CA TYR A 8 -14.46 -10.86 1.05
C TYR A 8 -13.27 -11.56 0.37
N GLU A 9 -13.23 -11.50 -0.94
CA GLU A 9 -12.05 -11.84 -1.74
C GLU A 9 -11.78 -10.77 -2.77
N GLY A 10 -10.60 -10.16 -2.66
CA GLY A 10 -10.07 -9.19 -3.62
C GLY A 10 -9.03 -9.79 -4.56
N LYS A 11 -8.39 -8.93 -5.32
CA LYS A 11 -7.35 -9.29 -6.31
C LYS A 11 -6.15 -9.98 -5.67
N ALA A 12 -5.72 -9.56 -4.48
CA ALA A 12 -4.50 -10.02 -3.81
C ALA A 12 -4.75 -10.64 -2.42
N LYS A 13 -5.94 -10.56 -1.88
CA LYS A 13 -6.24 -10.91 -0.48
C LYS A 13 -7.61 -11.55 -0.33
N LYS A 14 -7.73 -12.38 0.73
CA LYS A 14 -9.01 -12.85 1.27
C LYS A 14 -9.16 -12.32 2.69
N VAL A 15 -10.37 -12.01 3.09
CA VAL A 15 -10.69 -11.51 4.43
C VAL A 15 -11.66 -12.48 5.10
N TYR A 16 -11.35 -12.87 6.31
CA TYR A 16 -12.12 -13.83 7.10
C TYR A 16 -12.60 -13.22 8.41
N ALA A 17 -13.83 -13.57 8.81
CA ALA A 17 -14.33 -13.28 10.15
C ALA A 17 -13.52 -14.02 11.21
N THR A 18 -13.61 -13.52 12.45
CA THR A 18 -13.05 -14.13 13.66
C THR A 18 -14.13 -14.28 14.75
N ASP A 19 -13.73 -14.72 15.93
CA ASP A 19 -14.63 -14.73 17.11
C ASP A 19 -14.91 -13.33 17.63
N ASP A 20 -14.03 -12.36 17.38
CA ASP A 20 -14.24 -10.96 17.73
C ASP A 20 -14.81 -10.21 16.51
N PRO A 21 -16.02 -9.63 16.61
CA PRO A 21 -16.63 -8.91 15.49
C PRO A 21 -15.85 -7.66 15.05
N ASN A 22 -14.91 -7.17 15.85
CA ASN A 22 -14.08 -6.00 15.56
C ASN A 22 -12.74 -6.38 14.92
N LEU A 23 -12.45 -7.67 14.76
CA LEU A 23 -11.22 -8.18 14.19
C LEU A 23 -11.50 -9.09 13.00
N VAL A 24 -10.62 -9.03 12.02
CA VAL A 24 -10.65 -9.90 10.84
C VAL A 24 -9.26 -10.46 10.56
N ILE A 25 -9.19 -11.58 9.84
CA ILE A 25 -7.93 -12.14 9.34
C ILE A 25 -7.83 -11.83 7.86
N VAL A 26 -6.73 -11.19 7.47
CA VAL A 26 -6.36 -10.96 6.07
C VAL A 26 -5.36 -12.03 5.65
N SER A 27 -5.66 -12.73 4.55
CA SER A 27 -4.83 -13.79 3.97
C SER A 27 -4.33 -13.34 2.60
N TYR A 28 -3.02 -13.28 2.41
CA TYR A 28 -2.40 -12.77 1.20
C TYR A 28 -2.21 -13.87 0.14
N LYS A 29 -2.54 -13.54 -1.11
CA LYS A 29 -2.49 -14.41 -2.28
C LYS A 29 -1.26 -14.08 -3.14
N ASP A 30 -0.85 -15.04 -3.96
CA ASP A 30 0.19 -14.85 -4.99
C ASP A 30 -0.36 -14.30 -6.30
N ASP A 31 -1.68 -14.14 -6.41
CA ASP A 31 -2.32 -13.55 -7.59
C ASP A 31 -1.85 -12.11 -7.81
N ALA A 32 -1.50 -11.81 -9.04
CA ALA A 32 -1.10 -10.49 -9.49
C ALA A 32 -1.99 -10.01 -10.62
N THR A 33 -2.45 -8.76 -10.51
CA THR A 33 -3.20 -8.09 -11.58
C THR A 33 -2.60 -6.72 -11.86
N ALA A 34 -2.69 -6.29 -13.11
CA ALA A 34 -2.32 -4.95 -13.53
C ALA A 34 -3.32 -4.43 -14.57
N PHE A 35 -3.35 -3.10 -14.77
CA PHE A 35 -4.22 -2.44 -15.75
C PHE A 35 -5.70 -2.84 -15.58
N ASP A 36 -6.25 -2.59 -14.38
CA ASP A 36 -7.64 -2.91 -14.00
C ASP A 36 -8.04 -4.37 -14.25
N GLY A 37 -7.09 -5.29 -14.05
CA GLY A 37 -7.29 -6.72 -14.26
C GLY A 37 -7.16 -7.21 -15.71
N ALA A 38 -6.79 -6.33 -16.65
CA ALA A 38 -6.50 -6.74 -18.04
C ALA A 38 -5.28 -7.66 -18.11
N LYS A 39 -4.30 -7.48 -17.22
CA LYS A 39 -3.17 -8.39 -17.06
C LYS A 39 -3.31 -9.18 -15.76
N LYS A 40 -3.27 -10.49 -15.87
CA LYS A 40 -3.35 -11.42 -14.73
C LYS A 40 -2.18 -12.39 -14.74
N GLY A 41 -1.72 -12.80 -13.58
CA GLY A 41 -0.65 -13.78 -13.42
C GLY A 41 -0.48 -14.16 -11.96
N THR A 42 0.55 -14.95 -11.71
CA THR A 42 0.97 -15.35 -10.36
C THR A 42 2.42 -14.95 -10.18
N ILE A 43 2.73 -14.34 -9.04
CA ILE A 43 4.10 -14.07 -8.60
C ILE A 43 4.32 -14.94 -7.38
N VAL A 44 5.11 -16.00 -7.54
CA VAL A 44 5.31 -17.02 -6.50
C VAL A 44 5.98 -16.38 -5.27
N GLY A 45 5.37 -16.62 -4.09
CA GLY A 45 5.87 -16.07 -2.83
C GLY A 45 5.48 -14.62 -2.55
N LYS A 46 4.82 -13.94 -3.49
CA LYS A 46 4.38 -12.55 -3.32
C LYS A 46 3.54 -12.35 -2.06
N GLY A 47 2.59 -13.25 -1.81
CA GLY A 47 1.71 -13.15 -0.65
C GLY A 47 2.47 -13.20 0.68
N VAL A 48 3.49 -14.03 0.79
CA VAL A 48 4.36 -14.10 1.97
C VAL A 48 5.11 -12.78 2.15
N ILE A 49 5.77 -12.31 1.10
CA ILE A 49 6.55 -11.06 1.15
C ILE A 49 5.67 -9.86 1.48
N ASN A 50 4.52 -9.73 0.80
CA ASN A 50 3.62 -8.60 1.03
C ASN A 50 3.05 -8.61 2.46
N ASN A 51 2.68 -9.78 2.99
CA ASN A 51 2.20 -9.91 4.36
C ASN A 51 3.27 -9.47 5.37
N GLN A 52 4.45 -10.09 5.32
CA GLN A 52 5.52 -9.83 6.27
C GLN A 52 6.06 -8.40 6.18
N MET A 53 6.20 -7.86 4.98
CA MET A 53 6.63 -6.47 4.77
C MET A 53 5.61 -5.49 5.32
N THR A 54 4.32 -5.69 5.00
CA THR A 54 3.23 -4.85 5.51
C THR A 54 3.21 -4.84 7.03
N ASN A 55 3.29 -6.01 7.69
CA ASN A 55 3.27 -6.11 9.14
C ASN A 55 4.41 -5.32 9.80
N ARG A 56 5.63 -5.46 9.27
CA ARG A 56 6.81 -4.74 9.78
C ARG A 56 6.70 -3.24 9.56
N LEU A 57 6.26 -2.81 8.39
CA LEU A 57 6.09 -1.39 8.09
C LEU A 57 4.94 -0.77 8.88
N MET A 58 3.80 -1.46 9.04
CA MET A 58 2.71 -1.00 9.90
C MET A 58 3.17 -0.82 11.36
N ALA A 59 3.95 -1.77 11.90
CA ALA A 59 4.52 -1.63 13.24
C ALA A 59 5.48 -0.43 13.35
N LYS A 60 6.24 -0.09 12.29
CA LYS A 60 7.05 1.13 12.24
C LYS A 60 6.17 2.39 12.21
N MET A 61 5.06 2.38 11.47
CA MET A 61 4.10 3.49 11.44
C MET A 61 3.52 3.75 12.84
N GLU A 62 3.13 2.71 13.56
CA GLU A 62 2.61 2.86 14.94
C GLU A 62 3.65 3.45 15.89
N LYS A 63 4.92 3.04 15.78
CA LYS A 63 6.03 3.66 16.55
C LYS A 63 6.24 5.14 16.18
N ALA A 64 5.93 5.52 14.95
CA ALA A 64 5.95 6.92 14.50
C ALA A 64 4.68 7.72 14.85
N GLY A 65 3.73 7.11 15.59
CA GLY A 65 2.49 7.76 16.02
C GLY A 65 1.38 7.77 14.97
N ILE A 66 1.49 6.95 13.93
CA ILE A 66 0.47 6.79 12.89
C ILE A 66 -0.33 5.53 13.21
N PRO A 67 -1.63 5.64 13.55
CA PRO A 67 -2.44 4.48 13.91
C PRO A 67 -2.68 3.60 12.68
N THR A 68 -2.60 2.28 12.87
CA THR A 68 -2.82 1.29 11.81
C THR A 68 -3.91 0.29 12.19
N HIS A 69 -4.35 -0.49 11.21
CA HIS A 69 -5.26 -1.60 11.46
C HIS A 69 -4.54 -2.88 11.94
N PHE A 70 -3.20 -2.91 11.88
CA PHE A 70 -2.40 -4.08 12.27
C PHE A 70 -2.60 -4.44 13.74
N VAL A 71 -2.72 -5.73 14.03
CA VAL A 71 -2.78 -6.27 15.39
C VAL A 71 -1.68 -7.30 15.61
N GLU A 72 -1.64 -8.37 14.81
CA GLU A 72 -0.70 -9.47 15.02
C GLU A 72 -0.48 -10.28 13.73
N GLU A 73 0.76 -10.68 13.45
CA GLU A 73 1.08 -11.65 12.41
C GLU A 73 0.73 -13.07 12.93
N LEU A 74 -0.16 -13.76 12.22
CA LEU A 74 -0.60 -15.10 12.59
C LEU A 74 0.19 -16.20 11.88
N SER A 75 0.60 -15.95 10.65
CA SER A 75 1.41 -16.86 9.84
C SER A 75 2.15 -16.09 8.75
N GLU A 76 2.92 -16.78 7.93
CA GLU A 76 3.62 -16.17 6.80
C GLU A 76 2.68 -15.39 5.84
N ARG A 77 1.40 -15.78 5.77
CA ARG A 77 0.41 -15.21 4.84
C ARG A 77 -0.78 -14.55 5.52
N ASP A 78 -0.93 -14.73 6.82
CA ASP A 78 -2.12 -14.31 7.55
C ASP A 78 -1.77 -13.28 8.62
N THR A 79 -2.57 -12.24 8.68
CA THR A 79 -2.46 -11.18 9.67
C THR A 79 -3.82 -10.89 10.29
N LEU A 80 -3.85 -10.78 11.62
CA LEU A 80 -4.99 -10.26 12.37
C LEU A 80 -4.96 -8.74 12.29
N VAL A 81 -6.07 -8.15 11.87
CA VAL A 81 -6.22 -6.69 11.77
C VAL A 81 -7.54 -6.23 12.38
N LYS A 82 -7.60 -4.97 12.77
CA LYS A 82 -8.85 -4.32 13.14
C LYS A 82 -9.79 -4.31 11.93
N LYS A 83 -11.04 -4.69 12.15
CA LYS A 83 -12.08 -4.53 11.14
C LYS A 83 -12.37 -3.05 10.95
N VAL A 84 -12.26 -2.59 9.71
CA VAL A 84 -12.49 -1.19 9.36
C VAL A 84 -13.48 -1.06 8.21
N SER A 85 -14.19 0.07 8.18
CA SER A 85 -14.91 0.53 7.00
C SER A 85 -13.95 1.36 6.18
N ILE A 86 -13.55 0.89 5.01
CA ILE A 86 -12.61 1.61 4.13
C ILE A 86 -13.21 2.94 3.71
N VAL A 87 -12.44 4.01 3.88
CA VAL A 87 -12.72 5.30 3.24
C VAL A 87 -12.52 5.09 1.74
N PRO A 88 -13.52 5.31 0.88
CA PRO A 88 -13.46 4.88 -0.51
C PRO A 88 -12.55 5.80 -1.37
N LEU A 89 -11.35 6.01 -0.90
CA LEU A 89 -10.30 6.80 -1.54
C LEU A 89 -8.99 6.01 -1.57
N GLU A 90 -8.36 5.96 -2.73
CA GLU A 90 -6.93 5.69 -2.82
C GLU A 90 -6.17 6.99 -2.59
N VAL A 91 -5.16 6.95 -1.74
CA VAL A 91 -4.32 8.11 -1.40
C VAL A 91 -2.91 7.85 -1.91
N ILE A 92 -2.45 8.66 -2.85
CA ILE A 92 -1.19 8.43 -3.54
C ILE A 92 -0.23 9.57 -3.24
N ILE A 93 0.93 9.25 -2.67
CA ILE A 93 2.03 10.19 -2.47
C ILE A 93 3.10 9.90 -3.50
N ARG A 94 3.63 10.97 -4.14
CA ARG A 94 4.72 10.85 -5.11
C ARG A 94 5.88 11.77 -4.75
N ASN A 95 7.06 11.20 -4.73
CA ASN A 95 8.33 11.91 -4.57
C ASN A 95 9.05 12.10 -5.91
N ILE A 96 8.77 11.22 -6.88
CA ILE A 96 9.43 11.16 -8.19
C ILE A 96 8.35 10.86 -9.24
N SER A 97 8.46 11.43 -10.42
CA SER A 97 7.54 11.19 -11.54
C SER A 97 7.64 9.74 -12.03
N ALA A 98 6.54 9.03 -12.05
CA ALA A 98 6.46 7.66 -12.58
C ALA A 98 5.01 7.27 -12.96
N GLY A 99 4.88 6.21 -13.76
CA GLY A 99 3.59 5.59 -14.06
C GLY A 99 2.55 6.58 -14.59
N HIS A 100 1.33 6.54 -14.05
CA HIS A 100 0.22 7.38 -14.52
C HIS A 100 0.47 8.88 -14.36
N PHE A 101 1.29 9.32 -13.39
CA PHE A 101 1.65 10.72 -13.28
C PHE A 101 2.44 11.19 -14.51
N ALA A 102 3.49 10.44 -14.86
CA ALA A 102 4.32 10.77 -16.00
C ALA A 102 3.51 10.80 -17.32
N SER A 103 2.69 9.76 -17.56
CA SER A 103 1.86 9.67 -18.76
C SER A 103 0.75 10.72 -18.83
N ARG A 104 0.11 11.01 -17.68
CA ARG A 104 -1.01 11.98 -17.61
C ARG A 104 -0.55 13.42 -17.90
N TYR A 105 0.62 13.78 -17.37
CA TYR A 105 1.14 15.16 -17.50
C TYR A 105 2.18 15.30 -18.61
N GLY A 106 2.50 14.23 -19.35
CA GLY A 106 3.45 14.26 -20.46
C GLY A 106 4.88 14.61 -20.02
N VAL A 107 5.28 14.18 -18.82
CA VAL A 107 6.61 14.41 -18.29
C VAL A 107 7.42 13.12 -18.26
N GLU A 108 8.75 13.25 -18.27
CA GLU A 108 9.65 12.10 -18.17
C GLU A 108 9.52 11.40 -16.82
N GLU A 109 9.76 10.07 -16.80
CA GLU A 109 9.91 9.30 -15.58
C GLU A 109 11.24 9.63 -14.91
N GLY A 110 11.25 9.75 -13.58
CA GLY A 110 12.48 9.97 -12.81
C GLY A 110 12.73 11.41 -12.38
N ILE A 111 11.83 12.36 -12.69
CA ILE A 111 11.95 13.73 -12.19
C ILE A 111 11.67 13.74 -10.68
N VAL A 112 12.68 14.13 -9.90
CA VAL A 112 12.55 14.29 -8.45
C VAL A 112 11.81 15.60 -8.15
N PHE A 113 10.73 15.51 -7.38
CA PHE A 113 9.96 16.69 -7.00
C PHE A 113 10.64 17.45 -5.85
N SER A 114 10.54 18.77 -5.87
CA SER A 114 11.00 19.61 -4.75
C SER A 114 10.23 19.34 -3.46
N GLU A 115 8.94 19.02 -3.60
CA GLU A 115 8.04 18.63 -2.53
C GLU A 115 7.19 17.44 -2.99
N PRO A 116 6.85 16.50 -2.09
CA PRO A 116 5.98 15.38 -2.45
C PRO A 116 4.59 15.88 -2.84
N THR A 117 3.97 15.23 -3.82
CA THR A 117 2.58 15.48 -4.21
C THR A 117 1.64 14.52 -3.53
N ILE A 118 0.37 14.91 -3.38
CA ILE A 118 -0.72 14.02 -2.96
C ILE A 118 -1.83 14.00 -4.00
N GLU A 119 -2.29 12.80 -4.34
CA GLU A 119 -3.43 12.57 -5.22
C GLU A 119 -4.48 11.74 -4.48
N PHE A 120 -5.75 11.94 -4.84
CA PHE A 120 -6.84 11.08 -4.46
C PHE A 120 -7.44 10.43 -5.69
N SER A 121 -7.80 9.14 -5.60
CA SER A 121 -8.67 8.46 -6.56
C SER A 121 -9.89 7.91 -5.85
N TYR A 122 -11.05 7.97 -6.50
CA TYR A 122 -12.24 7.30 -6.01
C TYR A 122 -12.06 5.78 -6.15
N LYS A 123 -12.02 5.08 -5.03
CA LYS A 123 -11.90 3.62 -5.00
C LYS A 123 -13.20 2.99 -5.49
N ASN A 124 -13.29 2.78 -6.80
CA ASN A 124 -14.45 2.21 -7.46
C ASN A 124 -14.00 1.51 -8.74
N ASP A 125 -13.90 0.18 -8.69
CA ASP A 125 -13.44 -0.66 -9.80
C ASP A 125 -14.28 -0.45 -11.07
N ASP A 126 -15.60 -0.25 -10.96
CA ASP A 126 -16.50 -0.05 -12.11
C ASP A 126 -16.24 1.28 -12.84
N LEU A 127 -15.65 2.24 -12.14
CA LEU A 127 -15.26 3.55 -12.69
C LEU A 127 -13.75 3.65 -12.97
N HIS A 128 -12.99 2.57 -12.83
CA HIS A 128 -11.54 2.53 -13.02
C HIS A 128 -10.76 3.51 -12.11
N ASP A 129 -11.19 3.62 -10.85
CA ASP A 129 -10.56 4.43 -9.80
C ASP A 129 -10.19 5.86 -10.26
N PRO A 130 -11.17 6.69 -10.70
CA PRO A 130 -10.90 7.97 -11.31
C PRO A 130 -10.22 8.94 -10.35
N LEU A 131 -9.23 9.69 -10.87
CA LEU A 131 -8.58 10.75 -10.12
C LEU A 131 -9.57 11.82 -9.71
N MET A 132 -9.46 12.27 -8.45
CA MET A 132 -10.30 13.35 -7.92
C MET A 132 -9.51 14.26 -6.97
N ASN A 133 -10.05 15.42 -6.68
CA ASN A 133 -9.54 16.28 -5.61
C ASN A 133 -10.38 16.16 -4.33
N ALA A 134 -9.93 16.77 -3.25
CA ALA A 134 -10.59 16.73 -1.95
C ALA A 134 -12.03 17.30 -1.99
N TYR A 135 -12.28 18.33 -2.79
CA TYR A 135 -13.62 18.93 -2.94
C TYR A 135 -14.60 17.93 -3.57
N HIS A 136 -14.17 17.15 -4.56
CA HIS A 136 -14.99 16.10 -5.14
C HIS A 136 -15.31 15.01 -4.12
N ALA A 137 -14.32 14.58 -3.32
CA ALA A 137 -14.51 13.57 -2.30
C ALA A 137 -15.55 13.99 -1.24
N VAL A 138 -15.49 15.24 -0.80
CA VAL A 138 -16.44 15.79 0.17
C VAL A 138 -17.81 15.98 -0.45
N ALA A 139 -17.90 16.52 -1.68
CA ALA A 139 -19.17 16.71 -2.39
C ALA A 139 -19.91 15.38 -2.62
N LEU A 140 -19.18 14.31 -2.90
CA LEU A 140 -19.71 12.94 -3.06
C LEU A 140 -19.92 12.22 -1.72
N LYS A 141 -19.64 12.86 -0.59
CA LYS A 141 -19.76 12.29 0.77
C LYS A 141 -18.93 11.04 0.99
N LEU A 142 -17.78 10.92 0.30
CA LEU A 142 -16.84 9.82 0.49
C LEU A 142 -16.02 10.00 1.77
N ALA A 143 -15.74 11.25 2.14
CA ALA A 143 -15.09 11.64 3.38
C ALA A 143 -15.51 13.07 3.78
N THR A 144 -15.34 13.43 5.05
CA THR A 144 -15.49 14.81 5.53
C THR A 144 -14.19 15.60 5.36
N TRP A 145 -14.23 16.92 5.52
CA TRP A 145 -13.02 17.74 5.50
C TRP A 145 -12.03 17.36 6.61
N GLU A 146 -12.55 17.10 7.80
CA GLU A 146 -11.73 16.68 8.95
C GLU A 146 -11.02 15.36 8.65
N GLU A 147 -11.70 14.40 8.03
CA GLU A 147 -11.14 13.13 7.61
C GLU A 147 -10.07 13.31 6.53
N ILE A 148 -10.34 14.15 5.52
CA ILE A 148 -9.38 14.47 4.46
C ILE A 148 -8.10 15.08 5.04
N GLU A 149 -8.21 16.06 5.93
CA GLU A 149 -7.03 16.71 6.51
C GLU A 149 -6.24 15.74 7.42
N LEU A 150 -6.92 14.88 8.15
CA LEU A 150 -6.27 13.85 8.94
C LEU A 150 -5.55 12.80 8.07
N ILE A 151 -6.20 12.34 7.00
CA ILE A 151 -5.63 11.42 6.01
C ILE A 151 -4.39 12.03 5.36
N LYS A 152 -4.43 13.30 4.94
CA LYS A 152 -3.28 14.01 4.40
C LYS A 152 -2.12 14.05 5.39
N LYS A 153 -2.41 14.42 6.64
CA LYS A 153 -1.40 14.45 7.72
C LYS A 153 -0.72 13.08 7.89
N TYR A 154 -1.51 12.02 7.95
CA TYR A 154 -0.97 10.67 8.08
C TYR A 154 -0.20 10.23 6.83
N ALA A 155 -0.71 10.51 5.62
CA ALA A 155 -0.06 10.12 4.38
C ALA A 155 1.33 10.77 4.22
N PHE A 156 1.48 12.05 4.55
CA PHE A 156 2.80 12.71 4.54
C PHE A 156 3.72 12.18 5.64
N ALA A 157 3.20 11.90 6.84
CA ALA A 157 4.00 11.28 7.91
C ALA A 157 4.47 9.86 7.53
N VAL A 158 3.61 9.08 6.86
CA VAL A 158 4.00 7.79 6.26
C VAL A 158 5.11 7.98 5.24
N ASN A 159 5.00 8.99 4.37
CA ASN A 159 6.03 9.29 3.37
C ASN A 159 7.38 9.58 4.01
N ASP A 160 7.43 10.43 5.01
CA ASP A 160 8.68 10.80 5.69
C ASP A 160 9.32 9.58 6.36
N THR A 161 8.51 8.77 7.05
CA THR A 161 8.96 7.55 7.70
C THR A 161 9.48 6.52 6.69
N LEU A 162 8.76 6.29 5.59
CA LEU A 162 9.16 5.33 4.56
C LEU A 162 10.38 5.80 3.76
N LYS A 163 10.49 7.10 3.45
CA LYS A 163 11.67 7.64 2.75
C LYS A 163 12.94 7.45 3.56
N ALA A 164 12.89 7.77 4.87
CA ALA A 164 14.02 7.57 5.76
C ALA A 164 14.41 6.08 5.80
N PHE A 165 13.45 5.22 6.10
CA PHE A 165 13.66 3.78 6.21
C PHE A 165 14.21 3.15 4.91
N TRP A 166 13.58 3.40 3.77
CA TRP A 166 14.03 2.84 2.49
C TRP A 166 15.38 3.40 2.05
N GLY A 167 15.66 4.69 2.36
CA GLY A 167 16.97 5.29 2.13
C GLY A 167 18.09 4.56 2.85
N GLU A 168 17.88 4.17 4.10
CA GLU A 168 18.83 3.36 4.89
C GLU A 168 19.00 1.94 4.32
N CYS A 169 17.95 1.40 3.69
CA CYS A 169 17.99 0.12 2.97
C CYS A 169 18.63 0.20 1.56
N GLY A 170 19.10 1.36 1.11
CA GLY A 170 19.62 1.56 -0.24
C GLY A 170 18.54 1.48 -1.32
N VAL A 171 17.31 1.88 -0.97
CA VAL A 171 16.14 1.89 -1.85
C VAL A 171 15.56 3.30 -1.94
N THR A 172 15.21 3.72 -3.13
CA THR A 172 14.51 4.99 -3.39
C THR A 172 13.01 4.75 -3.41
N LEU A 173 12.27 5.42 -2.52
CA LEU A 173 10.81 5.45 -2.53
C LEU A 173 10.33 6.47 -3.56
N VAL A 174 9.79 5.99 -4.68
CA VAL A 174 9.32 6.82 -5.79
C VAL A 174 7.93 7.36 -5.51
N ASP A 175 6.99 6.48 -5.33
CA ASP A 175 5.61 6.76 -4.98
C ASP A 175 4.97 5.55 -4.28
N PHE A 176 3.80 5.77 -3.70
CA PHE A 176 3.02 4.68 -3.10
C PHE A 176 1.55 5.07 -2.97
N LYS A 177 0.71 4.03 -2.91
CA LYS A 177 -0.72 4.12 -2.65
C LYS A 177 -1.01 3.65 -1.24
N LEU A 178 -1.85 4.41 -0.52
CA LEU A 178 -2.39 4.04 0.79
C LEU A 178 -3.92 3.97 0.73
N GLU A 179 -4.48 3.17 1.62
CA GLU A 179 -5.90 3.18 1.95
C GLU A 179 -6.08 3.40 3.45
N PHE A 180 -7.11 4.13 3.82
CA PHE A 180 -7.47 4.40 5.20
C PHE A 180 -8.84 3.82 5.51
N GLY A 181 -9.07 3.45 6.74
CA GLY A 181 -10.34 2.92 7.21
C GLY A 181 -10.76 3.55 8.53
N LYS A 182 -12.06 3.45 8.81
CA LYS A 182 -12.64 3.83 10.10
C LYS A 182 -12.89 2.57 10.93
N THR A 183 -12.37 2.57 12.13
CA THR A 183 -12.68 1.55 13.14
C THR A 183 -14.11 1.71 13.64
N VAL A 184 -14.61 0.76 14.42
CA VAL A 184 -15.97 0.81 14.98
C VAL A 184 -16.22 2.03 15.86
N ASP A 185 -15.20 2.55 16.51
CA ASP A 185 -15.23 3.77 17.33
C ASP A 185 -14.96 5.05 16.53
N GLY A 186 -14.87 4.95 15.20
CA GLY A 186 -14.73 6.09 14.28
C GLY A 186 -13.30 6.60 14.09
N GLN A 187 -12.29 5.96 14.65
CA GLN A 187 -10.90 6.35 14.44
C GLN A 187 -10.47 6.07 12.99
N ILE A 188 -9.84 7.05 12.35
CA ILE A 188 -9.15 6.85 11.06
C ILE A 188 -7.81 6.16 11.32
N VAL A 189 -7.59 5.05 10.65
CA VAL A 189 -6.34 4.28 10.73
C VAL A 189 -5.84 3.94 9.33
N LEU A 190 -4.52 3.79 9.20
CA LEU A 190 -3.90 3.26 7.99
C LEU A 190 -4.27 1.78 7.86
N ALA A 191 -4.77 1.40 6.69
CA ALA A 191 -5.25 0.06 6.38
C ALA A 191 -4.58 -0.48 5.11
N ASP A 192 -5.17 -1.51 4.51
CA ASP A 192 -4.70 -2.22 3.32
C ASP A 192 -3.28 -2.76 3.50
N GLU A 193 -2.31 -2.32 2.71
CA GLU A 193 -0.93 -2.80 2.75
C GLU A 193 0.09 -1.72 2.40
N ILE A 194 1.34 -1.96 2.82
CA ILE A 194 2.54 -1.27 2.33
C ILE A 194 3.49 -2.35 1.83
N SER A 195 3.62 -2.47 0.52
CA SER A 195 4.33 -3.58 -0.11
C SER A 195 4.86 -3.19 -1.51
N PRO A 196 5.63 -4.05 -2.18
CA PRO A 196 6.02 -3.82 -3.57
C PRO A 196 4.84 -3.77 -4.56
N ASP A 197 3.63 -4.19 -4.15
CA ASP A 197 2.40 -4.05 -4.94
C ASP A 197 1.86 -2.61 -4.92
N THR A 198 2.05 -1.89 -3.81
CA THR A 198 1.52 -0.54 -3.58
C THR A 198 2.58 0.55 -3.60
N CYS A 199 3.85 0.20 -3.56
CA CYS A 199 4.99 1.11 -3.60
C CYS A 199 5.81 0.90 -4.88
N ARG A 200 6.29 2.00 -5.50
CA ARG A 200 7.40 1.95 -6.44
C ARG A 200 8.70 2.13 -5.68
N LEU A 201 9.53 1.11 -5.75
CA LEU A 201 10.80 0.99 -5.04
C LEU A 201 11.91 0.76 -6.06
N TRP A 202 12.85 1.70 -6.14
CA TRP A 202 13.99 1.57 -7.06
C TRP A 202 15.29 1.38 -6.28
N ASP A 203 16.19 0.58 -6.81
CA ASP A 203 17.56 0.54 -6.28
C ASP A 203 18.17 1.94 -6.34
N SER A 204 18.73 2.43 -5.22
CA SER A 204 19.19 3.82 -5.12
C SER A 204 20.43 4.14 -5.98
N LYS A 205 21.15 3.12 -6.46
CA LYS A 205 22.36 3.28 -7.27
C LYS A 205 22.11 3.05 -8.76
N THR A 206 21.25 2.08 -9.08
CA THR A 206 21.03 1.63 -10.47
C THR A 206 19.71 2.08 -11.04
N ASN A 207 18.77 2.55 -10.21
CA ASN A 207 17.36 2.80 -10.55
C ASN A 207 16.61 1.56 -11.06
N GLU A 208 17.13 0.36 -10.79
CA GLU A 208 16.44 -0.87 -11.11
C GLU A 208 15.14 -0.98 -10.30
N LYS A 209 14.07 -1.43 -10.95
CA LYS A 209 12.75 -1.58 -10.34
C LYS A 209 12.75 -2.81 -9.41
N LEU A 210 12.38 -2.61 -8.15
CA LEU A 210 12.31 -3.66 -7.12
C LEU A 210 10.84 -3.91 -6.68
N ASP A 211 9.90 -3.63 -7.55
CA ASP A 211 8.46 -3.59 -7.28
C ASP A 211 7.63 -4.19 -8.43
N LYS A 212 6.31 -4.05 -8.32
CA LYS A 212 5.34 -4.59 -9.27
C LYS A 212 5.46 -4.03 -10.69
N ASP A 213 6.19 -2.94 -10.92
CA ASP A 213 6.41 -2.44 -12.27
C ASP A 213 7.16 -3.45 -13.14
N ARG A 214 7.95 -4.36 -12.55
CA ARG A 214 8.54 -5.48 -13.31
C ARG A 214 7.47 -6.38 -13.92
N PHE A 215 6.39 -6.66 -13.20
CA PHE A 215 5.24 -7.40 -13.72
C PHE A 215 4.41 -6.56 -14.70
N ARG A 216 4.13 -5.30 -14.39
CA ARG A 216 3.36 -4.39 -15.25
C ARG A 216 4.00 -4.21 -16.62
N ARG A 217 5.32 -4.11 -16.66
CA ARG A 217 6.13 -3.72 -17.84
C ARG A 217 6.87 -4.89 -18.48
N ASP A 218 6.61 -6.13 -18.07
CA ASP A 218 7.27 -7.35 -18.59
C ASP A 218 8.81 -7.32 -18.53
N LEU A 219 9.36 -6.78 -17.44
CA LEU A 219 10.81 -6.65 -17.26
C LEU A 219 11.48 -7.95 -16.81
N GLY A 220 10.72 -8.98 -16.43
CA GLY A 220 11.22 -10.23 -15.87
C GLY A 220 11.77 -10.08 -14.44
N GLY A 221 12.15 -11.21 -13.82
CA GLY A 221 12.78 -11.25 -12.49
C GLY A 221 11.92 -10.62 -11.38
N VAL A 222 10.60 -10.78 -11.43
CA VAL A 222 9.67 -10.15 -10.47
C VAL A 222 9.87 -10.74 -9.09
N GLU A 223 9.94 -12.07 -8.99
CA GLU A 223 10.16 -12.79 -7.73
C GLU A 223 11.49 -12.40 -7.08
N ASP A 224 12.56 -12.31 -7.89
CA ASP A 224 13.89 -11.92 -7.41
C ASP A 224 13.88 -10.47 -6.87
N ALA A 225 13.17 -9.56 -7.52
CA ALA A 225 13.04 -8.17 -7.07
C ALA A 225 12.29 -8.08 -5.74
N TYR A 226 11.19 -8.83 -5.56
CA TYR A 226 10.45 -8.89 -4.30
C TYR A 226 11.30 -9.50 -3.19
N ALA A 227 12.04 -10.57 -3.49
CA ALA A 227 12.95 -11.19 -2.54
C ALA A 227 14.09 -10.24 -2.14
N GLU A 228 14.66 -9.49 -3.09
CA GLU A 228 15.74 -8.54 -2.81
C GLU A 228 15.27 -7.39 -1.91
N VAL A 229 14.12 -6.78 -2.18
CA VAL A 229 13.63 -5.69 -1.32
C VAL A 229 13.26 -6.20 0.07
N MET A 230 12.71 -7.40 0.19
CA MET A 230 12.45 -8.03 1.49
C MET A 230 13.75 -8.33 2.25
N LYS A 231 14.77 -8.85 1.57
CA LYS A 231 16.10 -9.09 2.14
C LYS A 231 16.71 -7.82 2.71
N ARG A 232 16.63 -6.70 1.99
CA ARG A 232 17.13 -5.39 2.46
C ARG A 232 16.39 -4.91 3.71
N LEU A 233 15.06 -5.05 3.73
CA LEU A 233 14.26 -4.74 4.90
C LEU A 233 14.69 -5.57 6.11
N MET A 234 14.82 -6.90 5.95
CA MET A 234 15.22 -7.80 7.03
C MET A 234 16.63 -7.51 7.54
N ALA A 235 17.55 -7.17 6.65
CA ALA A 235 18.93 -6.83 7.03
C ALA A 235 18.98 -5.52 7.86
N HIS A 236 18.11 -4.56 7.58
CA HIS A 236 18.00 -3.33 8.36
C HIS A 236 17.39 -3.61 9.75
N ASP A 237 16.33 -4.42 9.83
CA ASP A 237 15.66 -4.74 11.10
C ASP A 237 16.54 -5.57 12.05
N ALA A 238 17.62 -6.18 11.56
CA ALA A 238 18.57 -6.97 12.36
C ALA A 238 19.71 -6.14 12.98
N GLN A 239 19.80 -4.85 12.66
CA GLN A 239 20.79 -3.89 13.20
C GLN A 239 20.26 -3.20 14.45
#